data_2c785b2af499ea410e1afb684dad4a44
#
_entry.id   2c785b2af499ea410e1afb684dad4a44
#
_cell.length_a   1.000
_cell.length_b   1.000
_cell.length_c   1.000
_cell.angle_alpha   90.00
_cell.angle_beta   90.00
_cell.angle_gamma   90.00
#
_symmetry.space_group_name_H-M   'P 1'
#
loop_
_entity.id
_entity.type
_entity.pdbx_description
1 polymer ?
#
loop_
_entity_poly.entity_id
_entity_poly.type
_entity_poly.pdbx_seq_one_letter_code
_entity_poly.pdbx_strand_id
1 'polypeptide(L)'
;DKNANKQLAALIAYLDVAKEVVFSKEKITVFRDSLYKNWEQKNNTEFTASKKYALSISKLILDWMHTDMYKETRTMPAFNVYSDDASRWQPTPPAYMQGIEPNWSKIRPFVLDSAAQFKPIPPPKFSMEKGTPFHTELMDLYNLTNEIIKKGNDSEEVAIAQFWDCNPFVVVNKGHFMFASKKITPGAHWIGICKIATQKSNSDFEKTVFVYTKTSIAITDAFISCWDEKYRSNLIRPETLINKYIDEDWYPLLQTPPFPEYTSGHSVVSGASAEVLTDIFGDNFAFDDTTEIPYGLPTRSFTSFRDAAKEAAISRIYGGIHYNAAVENGLTQGINIGNFIIKKLEF
;
A
#
# COMPACT_ATOMS: atom_id res chain seq x y z
N ASP A 1 -13.24 -27.22 22.55
CA ASP A 1 -14.59 -27.30 23.11
C ASP A 1 -15.58 -27.70 21.99
N LYS A 2 -16.33 -28.79 22.20
CA LYS A 2 -17.27 -29.32 21.18
C LYS A 2 -18.43 -28.38 20.86
N ASN A 3 -18.68 -27.42 21.72
CA ASN A 3 -19.76 -26.41 21.59
C ASN A 3 -19.28 -25.12 20.89
N ALA A 4 -18.01 -24.97 20.59
CA ALA A 4 -17.49 -23.77 19.94
C ALA A 4 -17.73 -23.83 18.43
N ASN A 5 -18.31 -22.78 17.87
CA ASN A 5 -18.44 -22.55 16.45
C ASN A 5 -17.18 -21.83 15.95
N LYS A 6 -16.47 -22.44 14.99
CA LYS A 6 -15.20 -21.93 14.49
C LYS A 6 -15.33 -20.58 13.80
N GLN A 7 -16.37 -20.37 12.99
CA GLN A 7 -16.60 -19.12 12.26
C GLN A 7 -16.94 -17.98 13.24
N LEU A 8 -17.79 -18.26 14.22
CA LEU A 8 -18.11 -17.31 15.29
C LEU A 8 -16.85 -16.94 16.10
N ALA A 9 -16.04 -17.94 16.46
CA ALA A 9 -14.79 -17.71 17.18
C ALA A 9 -13.80 -16.84 16.36
N ALA A 10 -13.69 -17.06 15.03
CA ALA A 10 -12.87 -16.25 14.16
C ALA A 10 -13.33 -14.79 14.11
N LEU A 11 -14.64 -14.54 14.01
CA LEU A 11 -15.20 -13.18 14.04
C LEU A 11 -14.96 -12.49 15.38
N ILE A 12 -15.12 -13.19 16.49
CA ILE A 12 -14.86 -12.67 17.83
C ILE A 12 -13.38 -12.31 17.98
N ALA A 13 -12.48 -13.22 17.59
CA ALA A 13 -11.04 -12.98 17.66
C ALA A 13 -10.61 -11.78 16.80
N TYR A 14 -11.15 -11.67 15.57
CA TYR A 14 -10.91 -10.52 14.69
C TYR A 14 -11.32 -9.20 15.36
N LEU A 15 -12.53 -9.13 15.94
CA LEU A 15 -13.02 -7.91 16.58
C LEU A 15 -12.19 -7.53 17.83
N ASP A 16 -11.74 -8.51 18.60
CA ASP A 16 -10.89 -8.28 19.77
C ASP A 16 -9.51 -7.75 19.37
N VAL A 17 -8.88 -8.31 18.32
CA VAL A 17 -7.61 -7.81 17.81
C VAL A 17 -7.80 -6.44 17.17
N ALA A 18 -8.83 -6.25 16.32
CA ALA A 18 -9.10 -4.98 15.65
C ALA A 18 -9.26 -3.83 16.64
N LYS A 19 -9.93 -4.05 17.77
CA LYS A 19 -10.07 -3.06 18.84
C LYS A 19 -8.72 -2.57 19.38
N GLU A 20 -7.70 -3.41 19.42
CA GLU A 20 -6.39 -3.03 19.97
C GLU A 20 -5.50 -2.29 18.95
N VAL A 21 -5.74 -2.49 17.63
CA VAL A 21 -4.88 -1.94 16.56
C VAL A 21 -5.44 -0.70 15.87
N VAL A 22 -6.71 -0.33 16.09
CA VAL A 22 -7.31 0.86 15.47
C VAL A 22 -7.30 2.07 16.39
N PHE A 23 -7.23 3.27 15.81
CA PHE A 23 -7.37 4.52 16.58
C PHE A 23 -8.77 4.70 17.19
N SER A 24 -9.81 4.28 16.45
CA SER A 24 -11.23 4.43 16.86
C SER A 24 -11.71 3.26 17.71
N LYS A 25 -10.98 2.91 18.76
CA LYS A 25 -11.28 1.77 19.67
C LYS A 25 -12.73 1.74 20.16
N GLU A 26 -13.26 2.91 20.51
CA GLU A 26 -14.66 3.03 20.98
C GLU A 26 -15.67 2.58 19.93
N LYS A 27 -15.48 2.96 18.66
CA LYS A 27 -16.38 2.56 17.57
C LYS A 27 -16.39 1.05 17.38
N ILE A 28 -15.21 0.41 17.39
CA ILE A 28 -15.11 -1.05 17.31
C ILE A 28 -15.73 -1.70 18.53
N THR A 29 -15.51 -1.15 19.73
CA THR A 29 -16.10 -1.68 20.98
C THR A 29 -17.62 -1.66 20.93
N VAL A 30 -18.23 -0.53 20.56
CA VAL A 30 -19.70 -0.40 20.46
C VAL A 30 -20.25 -1.40 19.43
N PHE A 31 -19.63 -1.48 18.26
CA PHE A 31 -20.03 -2.42 17.21
C PHE A 31 -19.92 -3.88 17.68
N ARG A 32 -18.78 -4.26 18.25
CA ARG A 32 -18.53 -5.60 18.81
C ARG A 32 -19.58 -5.97 19.87
N ASP A 33 -19.82 -5.07 20.83
CA ASP A 33 -20.72 -5.35 21.96
C ASP A 33 -22.18 -5.50 21.48
N SER A 34 -22.57 -4.79 20.42
CA SER A 34 -23.88 -4.98 19.78
C SER A 34 -24.02 -6.38 19.14
N LEU A 35 -22.95 -6.86 18.48
CA LEU A 35 -22.92 -8.21 17.91
C LEU A 35 -22.90 -9.28 19.00
N TYR A 36 -22.14 -9.09 20.07
CA TYR A 36 -22.04 -10.03 21.20
C TYR A 36 -23.40 -10.22 21.85
N LYS A 37 -24.12 -9.13 22.12
CA LYS A 37 -25.48 -9.19 22.67
C LYS A 37 -26.44 -10.01 21.77
N ASN A 38 -26.36 -9.81 20.46
CA ASN A 38 -27.16 -10.54 19.49
C ASN A 38 -26.82 -12.04 19.46
N TRP A 39 -25.52 -12.39 19.41
CA TRP A 39 -25.08 -13.80 19.39
C TRP A 39 -25.40 -14.53 20.69
N GLU A 40 -25.22 -13.89 21.84
CA GLU A 40 -25.55 -14.43 23.16
C GLU A 40 -27.04 -14.73 23.28
N GLN A 41 -27.92 -13.83 22.80
CA GLN A 41 -29.34 -14.03 22.77
C GLN A 41 -29.79 -15.18 21.86
N LYS A 42 -29.10 -15.42 20.76
CA LYS A 42 -29.40 -16.50 19.82
C LYS A 42 -29.04 -17.88 20.38
N ASN A 43 -27.84 -18.01 20.92
CA ASN A 43 -27.33 -19.26 21.49
C ASN A 43 -26.19 -18.97 22.49
N ASN A 44 -26.55 -18.82 23.77
CA ASN A 44 -25.59 -18.48 24.82
C ASN A 44 -24.50 -19.55 25.01
N THR A 45 -24.83 -20.84 24.91
CA THR A 45 -23.87 -21.93 25.08
C THR A 45 -22.78 -21.89 23.98
N GLU A 46 -23.22 -21.78 22.72
CA GLU A 46 -22.31 -21.68 21.56
C GLU A 46 -21.50 -20.39 21.63
N PHE A 47 -22.12 -19.26 21.94
CA PHE A 47 -21.42 -17.97 22.06
C PHE A 47 -20.35 -18.01 23.15
N THR A 48 -20.68 -18.53 24.36
CA THR A 48 -19.72 -18.58 25.46
C THR A 48 -18.54 -19.48 25.15
N ALA A 49 -18.77 -20.66 24.55
CA ALA A 49 -17.73 -21.59 24.15
C ALA A 49 -16.83 -20.99 23.05
N SER A 50 -17.44 -20.38 22.01
CA SER A 50 -16.74 -19.72 20.92
C SER A 50 -15.91 -18.52 21.40
N LYS A 51 -16.45 -17.70 22.29
CA LYS A 51 -15.76 -16.56 22.89
C LYS A 51 -14.56 -16.99 23.71
N LYS A 52 -14.68 -18.01 24.53
CA LYS A 52 -13.56 -18.56 25.30
C LYS A 52 -12.40 -19.00 24.39
N TYR A 53 -12.73 -19.69 23.30
CA TYR A 53 -11.73 -20.11 22.31
C TYR A 53 -11.12 -18.90 21.58
N ALA A 54 -11.96 -17.96 21.12
CA ALA A 54 -11.53 -16.76 20.44
C ALA A 54 -10.56 -15.91 21.26
N LEU A 55 -10.83 -15.72 22.57
CA LEU A 55 -9.97 -14.96 23.47
C LEU A 55 -8.57 -15.60 23.60
N SER A 56 -8.45 -16.93 23.57
CA SER A 56 -7.15 -17.59 23.58
C SER A 56 -6.36 -17.31 22.30
N ILE A 57 -7.03 -17.29 21.14
CA ILE A 57 -6.42 -16.97 19.85
C ILE A 57 -6.05 -15.48 19.77
N SER A 58 -6.96 -14.58 20.16
CA SER A 58 -6.68 -13.12 20.20
C SER A 58 -5.44 -12.81 21.02
N LYS A 59 -5.33 -13.45 22.21
CA LYS A 59 -4.17 -13.27 23.07
C LYS A 59 -2.88 -13.68 22.37
N LEU A 60 -2.85 -14.85 21.74
CA LEU A 60 -1.66 -15.33 21.01
C LEU A 60 -1.26 -14.39 19.88
N ILE A 61 -2.24 -13.90 19.11
CA ILE A 61 -1.99 -12.95 18.01
C ILE A 61 -1.45 -11.62 18.54
N LEU A 62 -2.04 -11.09 19.62
CA LEU A 62 -1.59 -9.84 20.22
C LEU A 62 -0.20 -9.98 20.86
N ASP A 63 0.08 -11.08 21.56
CA ASP A 63 1.40 -11.37 22.11
C ASP A 63 2.44 -11.46 20.98
N TRP A 64 2.12 -12.12 19.87
CA TRP A 64 2.98 -12.22 18.70
C TRP A 64 3.18 -10.86 17.99
N MET A 65 2.11 -10.07 17.86
CA MET A 65 2.17 -8.70 17.32
C MET A 65 3.12 -7.80 18.13
N HIS A 66 3.11 -7.92 19.46
CA HIS A 66 3.98 -7.11 20.31
C HIS A 66 5.49 -7.40 20.16
N THR A 67 5.86 -8.43 19.38
CA THR A 67 7.24 -8.77 19.06
C THR A 67 7.67 -8.35 17.64
N ASP A 68 6.83 -7.59 16.92
CA ASP A 68 7.07 -7.23 15.52
C ASP A 68 7.92 -5.98 15.31
N MET A 69 8.29 -5.29 16.36
CA MET A 69 9.06 -4.04 16.35
C MET A 69 8.27 -2.80 15.86
N TYR A 70 6.96 -2.92 15.57
CA TYR A 70 6.19 -1.77 15.09
C TYR A 70 6.21 -0.59 16.06
N LYS A 71 6.04 -0.84 17.36
CA LYS A 71 6.06 0.21 18.39
C LYS A 71 7.45 0.84 18.54
N GLU A 72 8.48 0.02 18.50
CA GLU A 72 9.86 0.44 18.61
C GLU A 72 10.28 1.34 17.45
N THR A 73 9.83 1.05 16.23
CA THR A 73 10.12 1.90 15.06
C THR A 73 9.61 3.33 15.21
N ARG A 74 8.57 3.57 16.04
CA ARG A 74 8.01 4.91 16.30
C ARG A 74 8.91 5.79 17.15
N THR A 75 9.81 5.21 17.90
CA THR A 75 10.75 5.92 18.80
C THR A 75 12.18 5.95 18.27
N MET A 76 12.43 5.31 17.13
CA MET A 76 13.74 5.35 16.47
C MET A 76 14.01 6.74 15.87
N PRO A 77 15.29 7.10 15.64
CA PRO A 77 15.67 8.38 15.07
C PRO A 77 14.98 8.62 13.72
N ALA A 78 14.63 9.88 13.45
CA ALA A 78 14.19 10.33 12.16
C ALA A 78 15.29 10.14 11.09
N PHE A 79 14.88 10.12 9.83
CA PHE A 79 15.81 10.00 8.71
C PHE A 79 16.63 11.27 8.52
N ASN A 80 17.95 11.13 8.40
CA ASN A 80 18.84 12.25 8.12
C ASN A 80 18.82 12.59 6.63
N VAL A 81 18.55 13.85 6.32
CA VAL A 81 18.59 14.38 4.95
C VAL A 81 20.01 14.87 4.63
N TYR A 82 20.53 14.45 3.49
CA TYR A 82 21.87 14.82 2.99
C TYR A 82 21.72 15.84 1.87
N SER A 83 21.83 17.12 2.20
CA SER A 83 21.63 18.23 1.24
C SER A 83 22.85 18.50 0.32
N ASP A 84 24.00 17.95 0.66
CA ASP A 84 25.26 18.06 -0.09
C ASP A 84 25.41 17.03 -1.22
N ASP A 85 24.55 16.00 -1.25
CA ASP A 85 24.51 14.97 -2.30
C ASP A 85 23.22 15.11 -3.13
N ALA A 86 23.35 15.60 -4.36
CA ALA A 86 22.22 15.82 -5.25
C ALA A 86 21.47 14.54 -5.68
N SER A 87 22.08 13.37 -5.49
CA SER A 87 21.42 12.08 -5.77
C SER A 87 20.46 11.64 -4.68
N ARG A 88 20.56 12.25 -3.49
CA ARG A 88 19.84 11.83 -2.28
C ARG A 88 18.50 12.56 -2.13
N TRP A 89 17.54 11.81 -1.63
CA TRP A 89 16.20 12.33 -1.35
C TRP A 89 16.23 13.54 -0.41
N GLN A 90 15.41 14.52 -0.74
CA GLN A 90 15.12 15.70 0.06
C GLN A 90 13.61 15.90 0.16
N PRO A 91 13.11 16.52 1.25
CA PRO A 91 11.71 16.90 1.36
C PRO A 91 11.27 17.80 0.19
N THR A 92 10.05 17.56 -0.29
CA THR A 92 9.47 18.25 -1.45
C THR A 92 8.34 19.19 -1.04
N PRO A 93 8.02 20.18 -1.87
CA PRO A 93 6.84 21.04 -1.66
C PRO A 93 5.53 20.21 -1.56
N PRO A 94 4.44 20.79 -1.03
CA PRO A 94 4.37 22.11 -0.39
C PRO A 94 4.72 22.08 1.09
N ALA A 95 4.73 20.91 1.74
CA ALA A 95 4.83 20.78 3.19
C ALA A 95 6.24 20.51 3.70
N TYR A 96 7.17 20.14 2.82
CA TYR A 96 8.56 19.76 3.17
C TYR A 96 8.62 18.78 4.36
N MET A 97 7.74 17.77 4.33
CA MET A 97 7.61 16.78 5.39
C MET A 97 8.89 15.94 5.54
N GLN A 98 9.18 15.55 6.77
CA GLN A 98 10.24 14.57 7.05
C GLN A 98 9.93 13.22 6.40
N GLY A 99 10.97 12.41 6.19
CA GLY A 99 10.82 11.07 5.62
C GLY A 99 9.89 10.18 6.47
N ILE A 100 8.85 9.67 5.83
CA ILE A 100 7.83 8.86 6.48
C ILE A 100 8.33 7.42 6.63
N GLU A 101 8.20 6.88 7.84
CA GLU A 101 8.45 5.47 8.18
C GLU A 101 9.86 4.96 7.82
N PRO A 102 10.94 5.68 8.13
CA PRO A 102 12.29 5.32 7.72
C PRO A 102 12.79 4.00 8.34
N ASN A 103 12.09 3.51 9.35
CA ASN A 103 12.48 2.32 10.10
C ASN A 103 11.58 1.09 9.82
N TRP A 104 10.69 1.14 8.82
CA TRP A 104 9.79 0.01 8.52
C TRP A 104 10.53 -1.27 8.13
N SER A 105 11.72 -1.20 7.58
CA SER A 105 12.57 -2.37 7.33
C SER A 105 12.96 -3.14 8.60
N LYS A 106 12.75 -2.57 9.80
CA LYS A 106 12.98 -3.22 11.10
C LYS A 106 11.77 -3.99 11.61
N ILE A 107 10.59 -3.77 11.02
CA ILE A 107 9.39 -4.53 11.36
C ILE A 107 9.59 -5.96 10.87
N ARG A 108 9.23 -6.93 11.72
CA ARG A 108 9.29 -8.34 11.34
C ARG A 108 8.26 -8.65 10.25
N PRO A 109 8.69 -9.15 9.08
CA PRO A 109 7.76 -9.63 8.06
C PRO A 109 6.92 -10.83 8.56
N PHE A 110 5.82 -11.09 7.88
CA PHE A 110 5.00 -12.28 8.14
C PHE A 110 5.61 -13.55 7.57
N VAL A 111 6.08 -13.49 6.33
CA VAL A 111 6.52 -14.66 5.53
C VAL A 111 7.93 -14.48 5.00
N LEU A 112 8.36 -13.28 4.67
CA LEU A 112 9.72 -13.02 4.21
C LEU A 112 10.73 -13.31 5.32
N ASP A 113 11.89 -13.86 4.96
CA ASP A 113 13.00 -14.11 5.89
C ASP A 113 13.66 -12.78 6.34
N SER A 114 13.59 -11.75 5.49
CA SER A 114 14.07 -10.39 5.79
C SER A 114 13.46 -9.36 4.85
N ALA A 115 13.49 -8.08 5.23
CA ALA A 115 13.04 -6.98 4.38
C ALA A 115 13.78 -6.92 3.03
N ALA A 116 15.06 -7.28 3.00
CA ALA A 116 15.92 -7.24 1.82
C ALA A 116 15.89 -8.52 0.96
N GLN A 117 15.05 -9.52 1.28
CA GLN A 117 15.06 -10.82 0.59
C GLN A 117 14.83 -10.70 -0.92
N PHE A 118 13.93 -9.81 -1.34
CA PHE A 118 13.64 -9.52 -2.74
C PHE A 118 14.17 -8.15 -3.16
N LYS A 119 15.44 -7.89 -2.82
CA LYS A 119 16.13 -6.68 -3.24
C LYS A 119 16.09 -6.58 -4.78
N PRO A 120 15.52 -5.47 -5.33
CA PRO A 120 15.50 -5.25 -6.78
C PRO A 120 16.91 -4.95 -7.33
N ILE A 121 17.05 -4.95 -8.64
CA ILE A 121 18.23 -4.38 -9.29
C ILE A 121 18.33 -2.90 -8.94
N PRO A 122 19.54 -2.33 -8.79
CA PRO A 122 19.69 -0.92 -8.43
C PRO A 122 19.12 -0.01 -9.52
N PRO A 123 18.67 1.22 -9.15
CA PRO A 123 18.26 2.21 -10.13
C PRO A 123 19.43 2.61 -11.03
N PRO A 124 19.19 3.23 -12.21
CA PRO A 124 20.23 3.81 -13.03
C PRO A 124 21.13 4.72 -12.18
N LYS A 125 22.44 4.65 -12.45
CA LYS A 125 23.41 5.50 -11.73
C LYS A 125 23.06 6.97 -11.93
N PHE A 126 22.92 7.72 -10.85
CA PHE A 126 22.65 9.15 -10.89
C PHE A 126 23.67 9.89 -11.77
N SER A 127 23.15 10.65 -12.71
CA SER A 127 23.95 11.54 -13.58
C SER A 127 23.03 12.58 -14.21
N MET A 128 23.44 13.83 -14.19
CA MET A 128 22.79 14.93 -14.93
C MET A 128 23.43 15.16 -16.32
N GLU A 129 24.38 14.31 -16.71
CA GLU A 129 25.00 14.36 -18.04
C GLU A 129 24.01 13.89 -19.12
N LYS A 130 23.83 14.70 -20.15
CA LYS A 130 22.91 14.44 -21.25
C LYS A 130 23.22 13.12 -21.95
N GLY A 131 22.20 12.29 -22.14
CA GLY A 131 22.30 10.99 -22.80
C GLY A 131 22.63 9.83 -21.87
N THR A 132 22.88 10.07 -20.58
CA THR A 132 22.98 8.98 -19.60
C THR A 132 21.59 8.39 -19.32
N PRO A 133 21.49 7.10 -18.93
CA PRO A 133 20.22 6.45 -18.65
C PRO A 133 19.36 7.22 -17.63
N PHE A 134 19.96 7.70 -16.54
CA PHE A 134 19.24 8.46 -15.50
C PHE A 134 18.71 9.79 -16.05
N HIS A 135 19.54 10.55 -16.79
CA HIS A 135 19.09 11.82 -17.40
C HIS A 135 17.98 11.58 -18.42
N THR A 136 18.06 10.50 -19.19
CA THR A 136 17.01 10.15 -20.17
C THR A 136 15.70 9.89 -19.47
N GLU A 137 15.65 9.05 -18.41
CA GLU A 137 14.42 8.79 -17.64
C GLU A 137 13.83 10.08 -17.02
N LEU A 138 14.71 10.97 -16.53
CA LEU A 138 14.26 12.26 -15.97
C LEU A 138 13.60 13.14 -17.04
N MET A 139 14.20 13.23 -18.23
CA MET A 139 13.66 14.04 -19.33
C MET A 139 12.40 13.43 -19.96
N ASP A 140 12.34 12.11 -20.07
CA ASP A 140 11.16 11.39 -20.56
C ASP A 140 9.98 11.66 -19.63
N LEU A 141 10.19 11.57 -18.31
CA LEU A 141 9.17 11.88 -17.32
C LEU A 141 8.70 13.35 -17.40
N TYR A 142 9.66 14.29 -17.45
CA TYR A 142 9.37 15.72 -17.59
C TYR A 142 8.50 16.01 -18.81
N ASN A 143 8.91 15.50 -19.98
CA ASN A 143 8.20 15.70 -21.24
C ASN A 143 6.80 15.06 -21.20
N LEU A 144 6.70 13.81 -20.77
CA LEU A 144 5.41 13.08 -20.68
C LEU A 144 4.44 13.79 -19.73
N THR A 145 4.90 14.19 -18.55
CA THR A 145 4.03 14.89 -17.58
C THR A 145 3.51 16.20 -18.16
N ASN A 146 4.36 16.97 -18.85
CA ASN A 146 3.93 18.21 -19.49
C ASN A 146 2.95 17.97 -20.64
N GLU A 147 3.11 16.89 -21.41
CA GLU A 147 2.13 16.49 -22.44
C GLU A 147 0.79 16.13 -21.82
N ILE A 148 0.78 15.35 -20.73
CA ILE A 148 -0.44 14.97 -20.02
C ILE A 148 -1.17 16.22 -19.48
N ILE A 149 -0.45 17.14 -18.84
CA ILE A 149 -1.01 18.39 -18.33
C ILE A 149 -1.63 19.23 -19.47
N LYS A 150 -0.98 19.27 -20.65
CA LYS A 150 -1.51 19.98 -21.82
C LYS A 150 -2.77 19.32 -22.41
N LYS A 151 -2.93 17.98 -22.31
CA LYS A 151 -4.16 17.28 -22.71
C LYS A 151 -5.36 17.67 -21.85
N GLY A 152 -5.12 18.11 -20.61
CA GLY A 152 -6.14 18.56 -19.68
C GLY A 152 -6.73 17.44 -18.81
N ASN A 153 -7.62 17.86 -17.91
CA ASN A 153 -8.17 17.00 -16.85
C ASN A 153 -9.05 15.84 -17.36
N ASP A 154 -9.52 15.90 -18.57
CA ASP A 154 -10.40 14.88 -19.18
C ASP A 154 -9.60 13.76 -19.89
N SER A 155 -8.26 13.81 -19.82
CA SER A 155 -7.43 12.76 -20.43
C SER A 155 -7.43 11.49 -19.59
N GLU A 156 -7.28 10.34 -20.27
CA GLU A 156 -7.25 9.03 -19.61
C GLU A 156 -6.06 8.90 -18.65
N GLU A 157 -4.91 9.48 -18.99
CA GLU A 157 -3.74 9.47 -18.14
C GLU A 157 -3.97 10.20 -16.81
N VAL A 158 -4.71 11.34 -16.85
CA VAL A 158 -5.11 12.06 -15.62
C VAL A 158 -6.10 11.24 -14.82
N ALA A 159 -7.09 10.62 -15.47
CA ALA A 159 -8.06 9.76 -14.79
C ALA A 159 -7.38 8.57 -14.09
N ILE A 160 -6.43 7.91 -14.76
CA ILE A 160 -5.61 6.83 -14.18
C ILE A 160 -4.79 7.34 -13.00
N ALA A 161 -4.07 8.45 -13.16
CA ALA A 161 -3.25 9.02 -12.09
C ALA A 161 -4.07 9.36 -10.85
N GLN A 162 -5.25 9.95 -11.03
CA GLN A 162 -6.15 10.34 -9.93
C GLN A 162 -6.79 9.13 -9.25
N PHE A 163 -7.22 8.12 -10.02
CA PHE A 163 -7.84 6.91 -9.48
C PHE A 163 -6.89 6.16 -8.54
N TRP A 164 -5.62 6.06 -8.90
CA TRP A 164 -4.58 5.41 -8.07
C TRP A 164 -3.84 6.38 -7.15
N ASP A 165 -4.30 7.63 -6.99
CA ASP A 165 -3.66 8.56 -6.05
C ASP A 165 -4.05 8.27 -4.60
N CYS A 166 -3.58 7.15 -4.11
CA CYS A 166 -3.78 6.68 -2.75
C CYS A 166 -2.73 7.28 -1.78
N ASN A 167 -2.43 8.57 -1.91
CA ASN A 167 -1.49 9.26 -1.02
C ASN A 167 -2.24 9.95 0.13
N PRO A 168 -2.23 9.38 1.36
CA PRO A 168 -2.92 9.97 2.51
C PRO A 168 -2.23 11.25 3.04
N PHE A 169 -1.03 11.58 2.53
CA PHE A 169 -0.24 12.73 2.95
C PHE A 169 -0.43 13.95 2.04
N VAL A 170 -1.40 13.90 1.12
CA VAL A 170 -1.73 15.06 0.28
C VAL A 170 -2.26 16.19 1.15
N VAL A 171 -1.61 17.34 1.06
CA VAL A 171 -1.98 18.54 1.80
C VAL A 171 -2.23 19.71 0.86
N VAL A 172 -3.24 20.50 1.17
CA VAL A 172 -3.53 21.77 0.48
C VAL A 172 -3.33 22.89 1.48
N ASN A 173 -2.37 23.77 1.19
CA ASN A 173 -2.13 24.97 1.99
C ASN A 173 -3.01 26.11 1.48
N LYS A 174 -3.83 26.68 2.36
CA LYS A 174 -4.60 27.92 2.12
C LYS A 174 -4.28 28.94 3.21
N GLY A 175 -3.34 29.83 2.93
CA GLY A 175 -2.83 30.78 3.90
C GLY A 175 -2.17 30.08 5.09
N HIS A 176 -2.71 30.27 6.29
CA HIS A 176 -2.20 29.65 7.53
C HIS A 176 -2.81 28.28 7.83
N PHE A 177 -3.71 27.78 6.98
CA PHE A 177 -4.38 26.51 7.18
C PHE A 177 -3.84 25.46 6.23
N MET A 178 -3.60 24.27 6.78
CA MET A 178 -3.24 23.06 6.04
C MET A 178 -4.41 22.08 6.10
N PHE A 179 -4.90 21.67 4.93
CA PHE A 179 -5.98 20.70 4.80
C PHE A 179 -5.41 19.39 4.23
N ALA A 180 -5.72 18.27 4.88
CA ALA A 180 -5.43 16.95 4.34
C ALA A 180 -6.62 16.48 3.49
N SER A 181 -6.35 15.96 2.30
CA SER A 181 -7.36 15.27 1.50
C SER A 181 -7.60 13.88 2.07
N LYS A 182 -8.87 13.47 2.16
CA LYS A 182 -9.22 12.12 2.60
C LYS A 182 -9.03 11.15 1.44
N LYS A 183 -8.03 10.28 1.53
CA LYS A 183 -7.71 9.25 0.54
C LYS A 183 -7.41 7.93 1.25
N ILE A 184 -7.59 6.82 0.54
CA ILE A 184 -7.17 5.51 1.03
C ILE A 184 -5.69 5.29 0.74
N THR A 185 -5.08 4.30 1.42
CA THR A 185 -3.71 3.87 1.10
C THR A 185 -3.73 2.81 -0.01
N PRO A 186 -2.61 2.57 -0.72
CA PRO A 186 -2.55 1.49 -1.71
C PRO A 186 -2.95 0.13 -1.15
N GLY A 187 -2.53 -0.17 0.10
CA GLY A 187 -2.93 -1.40 0.77
C GLY A 187 -4.44 -1.48 1.03
N ALA A 188 -5.07 -0.38 1.49
CA ALA A 188 -6.51 -0.33 1.71
C ALA A 188 -7.29 -0.46 0.39
N HIS A 189 -6.79 0.07 -0.72
CA HIS A 189 -7.36 -0.10 -2.05
C HIS A 189 -7.42 -1.60 -2.43
N TRP A 190 -6.31 -2.33 -2.28
CA TRP A 190 -6.27 -3.77 -2.55
C TRP A 190 -7.15 -4.60 -1.60
N ILE A 191 -7.34 -4.18 -0.36
CA ILE A 191 -8.34 -4.78 0.55
C ILE A 191 -9.76 -4.53 0.04
N GLY A 192 -10.04 -3.37 -0.55
CA GLY A 192 -11.29 -3.09 -1.25
C GLY A 192 -11.52 -4.03 -2.44
N ILE A 193 -10.48 -4.26 -3.25
CA ILE A 193 -10.53 -5.23 -4.36
C ILE A 193 -10.79 -6.67 -3.86
N CYS A 194 -10.21 -7.08 -2.69
CA CYS A 194 -10.57 -8.36 -2.06
C CYS A 194 -12.07 -8.48 -1.78
N LYS A 195 -12.69 -7.41 -1.29
CA LYS A 195 -14.15 -7.37 -1.07
C LYS A 195 -14.91 -7.59 -2.38
N ILE A 196 -14.54 -6.88 -3.44
CA ILE A 196 -15.18 -7.00 -4.75
C ILE A 196 -15.04 -8.43 -5.28
N ALA A 197 -13.83 -8.99 -5.23
CA ALA A 197 -13.55 -10.34 -5.72
C ALA A 197 -14.35 -11.42 -4.96
N THR A 198 -14.36 -11.36 -3.63
CA THR A 198 -15.09 -12.32 -2.80
C THR A 198 -16.61 -12.22 -2.98
N GLN A 199 -17.14 -11.01 -3.14
CA GLN A 199 -18.55 -10.80 -3.44
C GLN A 199 -18.93 -11.32 -4.83
N LYS A 200 -18.15 -10.96 -5.87
CA LYS A 200 -18.39 -11.38 -7.24
C LYS A 200 -18.33 -12.90 -7.42
N SER A 201 -17.44 -13.57 -6.71
CA SER A 201 -17.28 -15.02 -6.76
C SER A 201 -18.23 -15.79 -5.83
N ASN A 202 -19.09 -15.10 -5.07
CA ASN A 202 -19.93 -15.70 -4.02
C ASN A 202 -19.11 -16.59 -3.05
N SER A 203 -17.93 -16.11 -2.66
CA SER A 203 -17.04 -16.82 -1.74
C SER A 203 -17.73 -17.07 -0.42
N ASP A 204 -17.58 -18.28 0.13
CA ASP A 204 -18.02 -18.59 1.49
C ASP A 204 -17.17 -17.87 2.54
N PHE A 205 -17.49 -18.10 3.81
CA PHE A 205 -16.80 -17.46 4.91
C PHE A 205 -15.33 -17.84 4.98
N GLU A 206 -14.99 -19.11 4.80
CA GLU A 206 -13.63 -19.62 4.92
C GLU A 206 -12.75 -19.07 3.80
N LYS A 207 -13.22 -19.11 2.56
CA LYS A 207 -12.53 -18.53 1.41
C LYS A 207 -12.38 -17.01 1.57
N THR A 208 -13.41 -16.32 2.07
CA THR A 208 -13.34 -14.86 2.30
C THR A 208 -12.23 -14.51 3.31
N VAL A 209 -12.19 -15.19 4.46
CA VAL A 209 -11.14 -14.99 5.47
C VAL A 209 -9.75 -15.30 4.91
N PHE A 210 -9.64 -16.38 4.12
CA PHE A 210 -8.38 -16.74 3.47
C PHE A 210 -7.87 -15.66 2.52
N VAL A 211 -8.74 -15.14 1.63
CA VAL A 211 -8.41 -14.06 0.68
C VAL A 211 -7.89 -12.83 1.40
N TYR A 212 -8.64 -12.35 2.39
CA TYR A 212 -8.23 -11.16 3.16
C TYR A 212 -6.91 -11.38 3.89
N THR A 213 -6.73 -12.54 4.52
CA THR A 213 -5.52 -12.85 5.29
C THR A 213 -4.30 -12.93 4.37
N LYS A 214 -4.35 -13.74 3.30
CA LYS A 214 -3.23 -13.96 2.39
C LYS A 214 -2.83 -12.65 1.69
N THR A 215 -3.82 -11.86 1.24
CA THR A 215 -3.56 -10.57 0.60
C THR A 215 -3.01 -9.54 1.60
N SER A 216 -3.51 -9.48 2.85
CA SER A 216 -2.98 -8.58 3.88
C SER A 216 -1.53 -8.89 4.23
N ILE A 217 -1.16 -10.17 4.28
CA ILE A 217 0.22 -10.61 4.47
C ILE A 217 1.09 -10.11 3.30
N ALA A 218 0.63 -10.31 2.06
CA ALA A 218 1.35 -9.85 0.87
C ALA A 218 1.56 -8.33 0.86
N ILE A 219 0.53 -7.56 1.18
CA ILE A 219 0.60 -6.10 1.29
C ILE A 219 1.64 -5.69 2.34
N THR A 220 1.61 -6.29 3.52
CA THR A 220 2.51 -5.93 4.63
C THR A 220 3.96 -6.24 4.29
N ASP A 221 4.25 -7.44 3.82
CA ASP A 221 5.60 -7.87 3.46
C ASP A 221 6.14 -7.06 2.27
N ALA A 222 5.27 -6.71 1.30
CA ALA A 222 5.60 -5.83 0.18
C ALA A 222 6.00 -4.43 0.64
N PHE A 223 5.25 -3.83 1.58
CA PHE A 223 5.61 -2.53 2.15
C PHE A 223 6.94 -2.57 2.91
N ILE A 224 7.16 -3.58 3.74
CA ILE A 224 8.41 -3.75 4.50
C ILE A 224 9.61 -3.84 3.53
N SER A 225 9.50 -4.67 2.49
CA SER A 225 10.56 -4.84 1.49
C SER A 225 10.77 -3.58 0.63
N CYS A 226 9.69 -2.91 0.22
CA CYS A 226 9.77 -1.65 -0.51
C CYS A 226 10.43 -0.54 0.31
N TRP A 227 10.08 -0.41 1.60
CA TRP A 227 10.66 0.60 2.48
C TRP A 227 12.13 0.35 2.82
N ASP A 228 12.56 -0.93 2.88
CA ASP A 228 13.98 -1.26 2.95
C ASP A 228 14.73 -0.68 1.74
N GLU A 229 14.22 -0.91 0.53
CA GLU A 229 14.85 -0.38 -0.67
C GLU A 229 14.84 1.13 -0.72
N LYS A 230 13.70 1.78 -0.40
CA LYS A 230 13.58 3.24 -0.44
C LYS A 230 14.66 3.94 0.36
N TYR A 231 14.81 3.57 1.62
CA TYR A 231 15.76 4.24 2.51
C TYR A 231 17.20 3.75 2.34
N ARG A 232 17.40 2.57 1.76
CA ARG A 232 18.72 2.07 1.38
C ARG A 232 19.24 2.74 0.11
N SER A 233 18.43 2.84 -0.94
CA SER A 233 18.77 3.56 -2.18
C SER A 233 18.78 5.06 -1.98
N ASN A 234 17.90 5.59 -1.16
CA ASN A 234 17.77 7.01 -0.85
C ASN A 234 17.75 7.92 -2.10
N LEU A 235 17.07 7.47 -3.18
CA LEU A 235 17.09 8.17 -4.46
C LEU A 235 16.23 9.42 -4.44
N ILE A 236 16.76 10.47 -5.08
CA ILE A 236 16.12 11.77 -5.27
C ILE A 236 14.83 11.66 -6.10
N ARG A 237 13.82 12.48 -5.78
CA ARG A 237 12.57 12.59 -6.53
C ARG A 237 12.74 13.44 -7.81
N PRO A 238 11.97 13.13 -8.89
CA PRO A 238 11.97 13.92 -10.13
C PRO A 238 11.73 15.41 -9.88
N GLU A 239 10.71 15.76 -9.10
CA GLU A 239 10.34 17.15 -8.78
C GLU A 239 11.54 17.97 -8.29
N THR A 240 12.33 17.44 -7.37
CA THR A 240 13.50 18.15 -6.83
C THR A 240 14.55 18.46 -7.92
N LEU A 241 14.80 17.51 -8.82
CA LEU A 241 15.77 17.71 -9.90
C LEU A 241 15.24 18.62 -11.00
N ILE A 242 13.98 18.46 -11.36
CA ILE A 242 13.35 19.29 -12.39
C ILE A 242 13.34 20.76 -11.93
N ASN A 243 12.86 21.03 -10.72
CA ASN A 243 12.82 22.39 -10.19
C ASN A 243 14.23 22.99 -10.06
N LYS A 244 15.24 22.21 -9.73
CA LYS A 244 16.60 22.73 -9.53
C LYS A 244 17.35 22.97 -10.82
N TYR A 245 17.14 22.15 -11.87
CA TYR A 245 18.04 22.12 -13.03
C TYR A 245 17.37 22.32 -14.39
N ILE A 246 16.03 22.24 -14.47
CA ILE A 246 15.29 22.25 -15.75
C ILE A 246 14.25 23.37 -15.78
N ASP A 247 13.33 23.38 -14.80
CA ASP A 247 12.17 24.27 -14.76
C ASP A 247 11.76 24.51 -13.31
N GLU A 248 12.08 25.69 -12.77
CA GLU A 248 11.85 26.01 -11.35
C GLU A 248 10.37 26.08 -10.97
N ASP A 249 9.49 26.33 -11.92
CA ASP A 249 8.04 26.44 -11.75
C ASP A 249 7.30 25.13 -12.05
N TRP A 250 8.00 24.04 -12.36
CA TRP A 250 7.37 22.77 -12.69
C TRP A 250 6.77 22.09 -11.47
N TYR A 251 5.57 21.56 -11.64
CA TYR A 251 4.89 20.73 -10.65
C TYR A 251 4.44 19.40 -11.26
N PRO A 252 4.58 18.28 -10.53
CA PRO A 252 4.00 17.00 -10.97
C PRO A 252 2.46 17.07 -10.92
N LEU A 253 1.79 16.22 -11.69
CA LEU A 253 0.33 16.09 -11.65
C LEU A 253 -0.19 15.63 -10.27
N LEU A 254 0.57 14.78 -9.59
CA LEU A 254 0.28 14.32 -8.24
C LEU A 254 1.32 14.86 -7.27
N GLN A 255 0.88 15.17 -6.04
CA GLN A 255 1.81 15.61 -5.00
C GLN A 255 2.84 14.51 -4.69
N THR A 256 4.13 14.89 -4.74
CA THR A 256 5.24 13.98 -4.41
C THR A 256 5.14 13.51 -2.96
N PRO A 257 5.13 12.18 -2.70
CA PRO A 257 5.07 11.66 -1.35
C PRO A 257 6.39 11.88 -0.58
N PRO A 258 6.34 12.04 0.76
CA PRO A 258 7.49 12.42 1.58
C PRO A 258 8.37 11.22 1.96
N PHE A 259 8.96 10.55 0.97
CA PHE A 259 9.93 9.46 1.13
C PHE A 259 10.75 9.24 -0.15
N PRO A 260 11.92 8.56 -0.08
CA PRO A 260 12.78 8.31 -1.24
C PRO A 260 12.06 7.65 -2.40
N GLU A 261 12.59 7.89 -3.60
CA GLU A 261 11.91 7.57 -4.85
C GLU A 261 11.82 6.06 -5.11
N TYR A 262 12.93 5.33 -5.04
CA TYR A 262 13.09 3.97 -5.54
C TYR A 262 12.89 2.91 -4.44
N THR A 263 12.09 1.88 -4.66
CA THR A 263 11.16 1.53 -5.74
C THR A 263 9.78 2.15 -5.52
N SER A 264 8.90 2.12 -6.53
CA SER A 264 7.53 2.60 -6.40
C SER A 264 6.71 1.73 -5.45
N GLY A 265 6.19 2.33 -4.35
CA GLY A 265 5.37 1.62 -3.36
C GLY A 265 4.07 1.05 -3.97
N HIS A 266 3.41 1.80 -4.86
CA HIS A 266 2.24 1.34 -5.59
C HIS A 266 2.56 0.10 -6.43
N SER A 267 3.69 0.10 -7.15
CA SER A 267 4.09 -1.01 -7.99
C SER A 267 4.37 -2.28 -7.18
N VAL A 268 5.12 -2.15 -6.06
CA VAL A 268 5.47 -3.32 -5.22
C VAL A 268 4.23 -3.92 -4.59
N VAL A 269 3.39 -3.09 -3.95
CA VAL A 269 2.18 -3.57 -3.27
C VAL A 269 1.18 -4.13 -4.25
N SER A 270 0.97 -3.47 -5.40
CA SER A 270 0.02 -3.95 -6.41
C SER A 270 0.50 -5.24 -7.07
N GLY A 271 1.80 -5.36 -7.37
CA GLY A 271 2.36 -6.61 -7.90
C GLY A 271 2.14 -7.80 -6.95
N ALA A 272 2.45 -7.62 -5.66
CA ALA A 272 2.27 -8.69 -4.68
C ALA A 272 0.80 -9.08 -4.47
N SER A 273 -0.08 -8.08 -4.36
CA SER A 273 -1.52 -8.31 -4.17
C SER A 273 -2.16 -8.99 -5.37
N ALA A 274 -1.82 -8.54 -6.59
CA ALA A 274 -2.35 -9.10 -7.82
C ALA A 274 -1.97 -10.57 -8.01
N GLU A 275 -0.72 -10.96 -7.73
CA GLU A 275 -0.30 -12.35 -7.82
C GLU A 275 -1.08 -13.24 -6.85
N VAL A 276 -1.22 -12.81 -5.58
CA VAL A 276 -1.99 -13.57 -4.58
C VAL A 276 -3.46 -13.71 -4.98
N LEU A 277 -4.09 -12.65 -5.47
CA LEU A 277 -5.49 -12.71 -5.91
C LEU A 277 -5.65 -13.55 -7.17
N THR A 278 -4.68 -13.49 -8.09
CA THR A 278 -4.67 -14.30 -9.30
C THR A 278 -4.53 -15.81 -8.98
N ASP A 279 -3.69 -16.16 -8.01
CA ASP A 279 -3.56 -17.55 -7.53
C ASP A 279 -4.90 -18.10 -7.00
N ILE A 280 -5.68 -17.27 -6.30
CA ILE A 280 -6.94 -17.69 -5.68
C ILE A 280 -8.12 -17.71 -6.65
N PHE A 281 -8.19 -16.76 -7.59
CA PHE A 281 -9.36 -16.53 -8.45
C PHE A 281 -9.13 -16.82 -9.94
N GLY A 282 -7.88 -17.02 -10.34
CA GLY A 282 -7.49 -17.28 -11.73
C GLY A 282 -7.05 -16.05 -12.52
N ASP A 283 -6.38 -16.30 -13.65
CA ASP A 283 -5.71 -15.28 -14.46
C ASP A 283 -6.67 -14.27 -15.12
N ASN A 284 -7.89 -14.68 -15.44
CA ASN A 284 -8.86 -13.89 -16.22
C ASN A 284 -10.05 -13.45 -15.36
N PHE A 285 -9.80 -13.08 -14.11
CA PHE A 285 -10.84 -12.56 -13.23
C PHE A 285 -11.11 -11.09 -13.52
N ALA A 286 -12.07 -10.83 -14.41
CA ALA A 286 -12.52 -9.46 -14.70
C ALA A 286 -13.33 -8.89 -13.54
N PHE A 287 -13.20 -7.60 -13.24
CA PHE A 287 -13.97 -6.94 -12.18
C PHE A 287 -14.08 -5.43 -12.40
N ASP A 288 -15.11 -4.86 -11.78
CA ASP A 288 -15.33 -3.42 -11.72
C ASP A 288 -14.85 -2.92 -10.36
N ASP A 289 -13.81 -2.09 -10.37
CA ASP A 289 -13.25 -1.50 -9.17
C ASP A 289 -14.05 -0.27 -8.76
N THR A 290 -14.77 -0.39 -7.66
CA THR A 290 -15.62 0.63 -7.06
C THR A 290 -15.04 1.23 -5.78
N THR A 291 -13.77 0.95 -5.48
CA THR A 291 -13.13 1.34 -4.21
C THR A 291 -13.05 2.84 -4.03
N GLU A 292 -12.94 3.60 -5.11
CA GLU A 292 -12.80 5.06 -5.11
C GLU A 292 -14.13 5.83 -5.21
N ILE A 293 -15.27 5.15 -5.39
CA ILE A 293 -16.60 5.81 -5.43
C ILE A 293 -16.86 6.66 -4.16
N PRO A 294 -16.54 6.20 -2.92
CA PRO A 294 -16.73 7.02 -1.73
C PRO A 294 -15.89 8.30 -1.70
N TYR A 295 -14.89 8.40 -2.58
CA TYR A 295 -14.00 9.55 -2.71
C TYR A 295 -14.32 10.40 -3.94
N GLY A 296 -15.40 10.07 -4.66
CA GLY A 296 -15.90 10.86 -5.78
C GLY A 296 -15.32 10.52 -7.16
N LEU A 297 -14.60 9.41 -7.26
CA LEU A 297 -14.05 8.95 -8.54
C LEU A 297 -14.93 7.85 -9.17
N PRO A 298 -14.96 7.75 -10.51
CA PRO A 298 -15.78 6.77 -11.21
C PRO A 298 -15.21 5.35 -11.04
N THR A 299 -16.06 4.36 -11.29
CA THR A 299 -15.66 2.95 -11.40
C THR A 299 -14.65 2.76 -12.55
N ARG A 300 -13.64 1.91 -12.34
CA ARG A 300 -12.75 1.43 -13.40
C ARG A 300 -12.89 -0.08 -13.58
N SER A 301 -12.91 -0.55 -14.83
CA SER A 301 -13.06 -1.97 -15.15
C SER A 301 -11.73 -2.58 -15.57
N PHE A 302 -11.42 -3.76 -15.03
CA PHE A 302 -10.19 -4.49 -15.31
C PHE A 302 -10.50 -5.90 -15.80
N THR A 303 -9.67 -6.42 -16.70
CA THR A 303 -9.79 -7.80 -17.22
C THR A 303 -9.13 -8.82 -16.31
N SER A 304 -8.22 -8.35 -15.44
CA SER A 304 -7.51 -9.19 -14.46
C SER A 304 -6.94 -8.33 -13.31
N PHE A 305 -6.54 -8.98 -12.21
CA PHE A 305 -5.81 -8.31 -11.13
C PHE A 305 -4.44 -7.78 -11.59
N ARG A 306 -3.78 -8.52 -12.51
CA ARG A 306 -2.51 -8.10 -13.09
C ARG A 306 -2.64 -6.83 -13.95
N ASP A 307 -3.76 -6.66 -14.65
CA ASP A 307 -4.03 -5.43 -15.41
C ASP A 307 -4.22 -4.25 -14.45
N ALA A 308 -4.98 -4.44 -13.38
CA ALA A 308 -5.13 -3.42 -12.34
C ALA A 308 -3.77 -3.05 -11.70
N ALA A 309 -2.89 -4.02 -11.45
CA ALA A 309 -1.56 -3.76 -10.91
C ALA A 309 -0.67 -2.98 -11.88
N LYS A 310 -0.73 -3.28 -13.18
CA LYS A 310 0.00 -2.52 -14.22
C LYS A 310 -0.50 -1.08 -14.30
N GLU A 311 -1.82 -0.88 -14.23
CA GLU A 311 -2.39 0.47 -14.23
C GLU A 311 -2.01 1.24 -12.96
N ALA A 312 -2.05 0.62 -11.79
CA ALA A 312 -1.57 1.20 -10.55
C ALA A 312 -0.08 1.60 -10.61
N ALA A 313 0.73 0.80 -11.29
CA ALA A 313 2.14 1.06 -11.50
C ALA A 313 2.37 2.25 -12.44
N ILE A 314 1.79 2.26 -13.65
CA ILE A 314 1.97 3.33 -14.64
C ILE A 314 1.38 4.66 -14.16
N SER A 315 0.35 4.64 -13.30
CA SER A 315 -0.26 5.84 -12.72
C SER A 315 0.75 6.77 -12.06
N ARG A 316 1.87 6.21 -11.57
CA ARG A 316 2.92 6.98 -10.88
C ARG A 316 3.83 7.73 -11.83
N ILE A 317 4.00 7.21 -13.04
CA ILE A 317 4.68 7.90 -14.15
C ILE A 317 3.77 9.02 -14.65
N TYR A 318 2.50 8.74 -14.90
CA TYR A 318 1.53 9.77 -15.32
C TYR A 318 1.38 10.88 -14.26
N GLY A 319 1.50 10.51 -13.00
CA GLY A 319 1.54 11.45 -11.88
C GLY A 319 2.78 12.34 -11.80
N GLY A 320 3.85 12.04 -12.55
CA GLY A 320 5.09 12.81 -12.57
C GLY A 320 5.99 12.60 -11.34
N ILE A 321 5.80 11.54 -10.55
CA ILE A 321 6.44 11.38 -9.24
C ILE A 321 7.39 10.20 -9.11
N HIS A 322 7.53 9.36 -10.16
CA HIS A 322 8.43 8.21 -10.23
C HIS A 322 9.08 8.07 -11.59
N TYR A 323 10.37 7.69 -11.60
CA TYR A 323 11.07 7.25 -12.81
C TYR A 323 10.57 5.88 -13.28
N ASN A 324 10.76 5.58 -14.57
CA ASN A 324 10.32 4.31 -15.14
C ASN A 324 10.94 3.10 -14.43
N ALA A 325 12.24 3.14 -14.15
CA ALA A 325 12.95 2.07 -13.46
C ALA A 325 12.36 1.74 -12.08
N ALA A 326 11.88 2.75 -11.32
CA ALA A 326 11.26 2.52 -10.02
C ALA A 326 9.90 1.82 -10.13
N VAL A 327 9.17 2.08 -11.21
CA VAL A 327 7.86 1.49 -11.49
C VAL A 327 8.00 0.05 -11.95
N GLU A 328 8.84 -0.22 -12.94
CA GLU A 328 9.05 -1.56 -13.51
C GLU A 328 9.72 -2.52 -12.51
N ASN A 329 10.80 -2.06 -11.88
CA ASN A 329 11.51 -2.89 -10.89
C ASN A 329 10.69 -3.08 -9.62
N GLY A 330 9.88 -2.07 -9.25
CA GLY A 330 8.92 -2.19 -8.16
C GLY A 330 7.84 -3.23 -8.44
N LEU A 331 7.28 -3.25 -9.64
CA LEU A 331 6.30 -4.26 -10.04
C LEU A 331 6.92 -5.67 -10.01
N THR A 332 8.13 -5.82 -10.54
CA THR A 332 8.88 -7.09 -10.51
C THR A 332 9.18 -7.53 -9.08
N GLN A 333 9.60 -6.61 -8.20
CA GLN A 333 9.80 -6.89 -6.78
C GLN A 333 8.52 -7.40 -6.13
N GLY A 334 7.39 -6.74 -6.37
CA GLY A 334 6.08 -7.14 -5.86
C GLY A 334 5.65 -8.53 -6.34
N ILE A 335 5.76 -8.79 -7.64
CA ILE A 335 5.46 -10.10 -8.24
C ILE A 335 6.28 -11.23 -7.56
N ASN A 336 7.57 -11.01 -7.35
CA ASN A 336 8.45 -11.98 -6.70
C ASN A 336 8.02 -12.24 -5.24
N ILE A 337 7.63 -11.20 -4.50
CA ILE A 337 7.11 -11.33 -3.14
C ILE A 337 5.79 -12.09 -3.14
N GLY A 338 4.84 -11.74 -4.01
CA GLY A 338 3.56 -12.42 -4.13
C GLY A 338 3.72 -13.92 -4.40
N ASN A 339 4.55 -14.26 -5.39
CA ASN A 339 4.86 -15.67 -5.73
C ASN A 339 5.53 -16.44 -4.58
N PHE A 340 6.39 -15.78 -3.81
CA PHE A 340 7.00 -16.42 -2.63
C PHE A 340 5.96 -16.69 -1.54
N ILE A 341 5.06 -15.75 -1.29
CA ILE A 341 3.98 -15.89 -0.31
C ILE A 341 3.00 -17.00 -0.73
N ILE A 342 2.64 -17.06 -2.02
CA ILE A 342 1.80 -18.13 -2.57
C ILE A 342 2.42 -19.50 -2.24
N LYS A 343 3.70 -19.65 -2.56
CA LYS A 343 4.44 -20.90 -2.34
C LYS A 343 4.61 -21.27 -0.86
N LYS A 344 4.73 -20.28 0.02
CA LYS A 344 4.93 -20.53 1.47
C LYS A 344 3.63 -20.77 2.23
N LEU A 345 2.53 -20.20 1.75
CA LEU A 345 1.20 -20.32 2.34
C LEU A 345 0.28 -21.19 1.45
N GLU A 346 0.80 -22.33 1.01
CA GLU A 346 -0.02 -23.40 0.43
C GLU A 346 -0.79 -24.09 1.58
N PHE A 347 -2.13 -24.13 1.47
CA PHE A 347 -3.04 -24.79 2.42
C PHE A 347 -3.79 -25.92 1.73
#